data_37876d5ddad0edc236a887fe7bd3287a
#
_entry.id   37876d5ddad0edc236a887fe7bd3287a
#
_cell.length_a   1.000
_cell.length_b   1.000
_cell.length_c   1.000
_cell.angle_alpha   90.00
_cell.angle_beta   90.00
_cell.angle_gamma   90.00
#
_symmetry.space_group_name_H-M   'P 1'
#
loop_
_entity.id
_entity.type
_entity.pdbx_description
1 polymer ?
#
loop_
_entity_poly.entity_id
_entity_poly.type
_entity_poly.pdbx_seq_one_letter_code
_entity_poly.pdbx_strand_id
1 'polypeptide(L)'
;EETDGTTQVSTIDGTTTLTAVNMTSGNGGRSDHATTVGAAGGASTALFKGLADITTVTIGSGTGGVGMADDAADAPGGAGGASTGTFTAALTATTVYVNGGIGGIGGSGGSNAVGNIGGVGGASILDLNAVTTATQAIGTLNINGGTGGLSGATSTEIGGVGGAGGAATATIAGDFTGNIVLNDGTAGTVVGATAASAGGAATLTFDGGADQEVAGNITATANNEGAIIFTNASRAAADIVTITGSIGTSSASVNTLTTVNGANELANVKVTGDVYVKTINQGEAGNWDEDVAATMDLDGNVNFTTFNISAGTSNAAE
;
A
#
# COMPACT_ATOMS: atom_id res chain seq x y z
N GLU A 1 29.75 -9.46 -10.93
CA GLU A 1 28.91 -9.32 -9.70
C GLU A 1 28.24 -7.96 -9.78
N GLU A 2 26.93 -7.94 -10.05
CA GLU A 2 26.12 -6.73 -9.88
C GLU A 2 26.01 -6.46 -8.38
N THR A 3 26.43 -5.29 -7.93
CA THR A 3 26.24 -4.87 -6.55
C THR A 3 24.82 -4.37 -6.37
N ASP A 4 24.14 -4.83 -5.31
CA ASP A 4 22.83 -4.29 -4.89
C ASP A 4 22.91 -2.76 -4.79
N GLY A 5 21.84 -2.09 -5.17
CA GLY A 5 21.74 -0.63 -5.10
C GLY A 5 21.96 -0.11 -3.69
N THR A 6 22.63 1.02 -3.56
CA THR A 6 22.86 1.65 -2.25
C THR A 6 21.57 2.28 -1.70
N THR A 7 21.31 2.09 -0.40
CA THR A 7 20.23 2.78 0.31
C THR A 7 20.60 4.26 0.49
N GLN A 8 19.67 5.14 0.12
CA GLN A 8 19.76 6.58 0.37
C GLN A 8 18.87 6.95 1.56
N VAL A 9 19.46 7.65 2.54
CA VAL A 9 18.72 8.12 3.72
C VAL A 9 18.92 9.62 3.85
N SER A 10 17.83 10.38 3.95
CA SER A 10 17.85 11.83 4.17
C SER A 10 17.03 12.18 5.40
N THR A 11 17.57 13.06 6.25
CA THR A 11 16.83 13.62 7.39
C THR A 11 16.73 15.13 7.20
N ILE A 12 15.52 15.65 7.35
CA ILE A 12 15.21 17.09 7.25
C ILE A 12 14.70 17.53 8.61
N ASP A 13 15.54 18.31 9.31
CA ASP A 13 15.21 18.88 10.61
C ASP A 13 14.62 20.28 10.46
N GLY A 14 13.66 20.62 11.31
CA GLY A 14 13.05 21.95 11.35
C GLY A 14 11.91 22.14 10.34
N THR A 15 11.30 23.34 10.38
CA THR A 15 10.18 23.69 9.48
C THR A 15 10.67 23.81 8.04
N THR A 16 9.95 23.19 7.13
CA THR A 16 10.33 23.08 5.72
C THR A 16 9.20 23.60 4.83
N THR A 17 9.52 24.48 3.88
CA THR A 17 8.59 24.93 2.83
C THR A 17 9.21 24.64 1.48
N LEU A 18 8.58 23.79 0.69
CA LEU A 18 9.07 23.34 -0.62
C LEU A 18 7.93 23.28 -1.64
N THR A 19 8.25 23.51 -2.91
CA THR A 19 7.28 23.28 -3.99
C THR A 19 7.09 21.78 -4.26
N ALA A 20 8.17 21.01 -4.20
CA ALA A 20 8.08 19.56 -4.45
C ALA A 20 9.13 18.78 -3.68
N VAL A 21 8.73 17.59 -3.25
CA VAL A 21 9.62 16.54 -2.75
C VAL A 21 9.39 15.30 -3.60
N ASN A 22 10.45 14.79 -4.23
CA ASN A 22 10.41 13.56 -4.99
C ASN A 22 11.40 12.57 -4.37
N MET A 23 10.87 11.46 -3.91
CA MET A 23 11.63 10.33 -3.40
C MET A 23 11.45 9.17 -4.36
N THR A 24 12.55 8.71 -4.96
CA THR A 24 12.52 7.56 -5.86
C THR A 24 13.63 6.60 -5.47
N SER A 25 13.31 5.33 -5.43
CA SER A 25 14.28 4.26 -5.18
C SER A 25 14.83 3.67 -6.48
N GLY A 26 15.91 2.91 -6.36
CA GLY A 26 16.57 2.29 -7.51
C GLY A 26 15.76 1.16 -8.14
N ASN A 27 15.92 0.95 -9.43
CA ASN A 27 15.34 -0.18 -10.15
C ASN A 27 16.13 -1.46 -9.87
N GLY A 28 15.45 -2.60 -9.94
CA GLY A 28 16.09 -3.91 -9.91
C GLY A 28 16.96 -4.13 -11.16
N GLY A 29 18.10 -4.79 -10.96
CA GLY A 29 19.02 -5.16 -12.04
C GLY A 29 18.45 -6.28 -12.91
N ARG A 30 18.92 -6.34 -14.15
CA ARG A 30 18.64 -7.47 -15.04
C ARG A 30 19.45 -8.69 -14.58
N SER A 31 18.89 -9.86 -14.73
CA SER A 31 19.65 -11.11 -14.62
C SER A 31 20.51 -11.31 -15.87
N ASP A 32 21.82 -11.37 -15.72
CA ASP A 32 22.77 -11.55 -16.85
C ASP A 32 23.30 -12.99 -16.95
N HIS A 33 22.97 -13.84 -16.00
CA HIS A 33 23.44 -15.23 -15.96
C HIS A 33 22.33 -16.19 -15.53
N ALA A 34 22.28 -17.34 -16.13
CA ALA A 34 21.27 -18.37 -15.90
C ALA A 34 21.12 -18.84 -14.43
N THR A 35 22.07 -18.53 -13.56
CA THR A 35 22.09 -18.96 -12.16
C THR A 35 22.06 -17.80 -11.15
N THR A 36 22.04 -16.54 -11.61
CA THR A 36 22.09 -15.38 -10.71
C THR A 36 20.84 -14.52 -10.88
N VAL A 37 20.15 -14.28 -9.75
CA VAL A 37 19.06 -13.30 -9.70
C VAL A 37 19.65 -11.92 -9.99
N GLY A 38 18.95 -11.08 -10.76
CA GLY A 38 19.35 -9.69 -10.96
C GLY A 38 19.47 -8.94 -9.63
N ALA A 39 20.38 -7.97 -9.53
CA ALA A 39 20.57 -7.19 -8.32
C ALA A 39 19.30 -6.43 -7.91
N ALA A 40 19.05 -6.31 -6.62
CA ALA A 40 17.93 -5.51 -6.11
C ALA A 40 18.22 -4.00 -6.27
N GLY A 41 17.19 -3.20 -6.51
CA GLY A 41 17.29 -1.75 -6.50
C GLY A 41 17.55 -1.20 -5.10
N GLY A 42 18.31 -0.12 -4.97
CA GLY A 42 18.57 0.55 -3.70
C GLY A 42 17.32 1.19 -3.12
N ALA A 43 17.17 1.18 -1.78
CA ALA A 43 16.06 1.81 -1.09
C ALA A 43 16.25 3.33 -0.93
N SER A 44 15.15 4.07 -0.80
CA SER A 44 15.13 5.51 -0.54
C SER A 44 14.30 5.80 0.71
N THR A 45 14.88 6.50 1.68
CA THR A 45 14.18 6.87 2.91
C THR A 45 14.37 8.35 3.21
N ALA A 46 13.28 9.07 3.54
CA ALA A 46 13.35 10.42 4.07
C ALA A 46 12.57 10.54 5.36
N LEU A 47 13.15 11.26 6.33
CA LEU A 47 12.57 11.56 7.62
C LEU A 47 12.44 13.08 7.77
N PHE A 48 11.19 13.58 7.87
CA PHE A 48 10.86 14.96 8.13
C PHE A 48 10.47 15.12 9.61
N LYS A 49 11.28 15.85 10.38
CA LYS A 49 11.08 16.02 11.82
C LYS A 49 10.35 17.29 12.22
N GLY A 50 10.33 18.29 11.35
CA GLY A 50 9.61 19.55 11.56
C GLY A 50 8.36 19.66 10.73
N LEU A 51 7.59 20.73 10.96
CA LEU A 51 6.42 21.05 10.13
C LEU A 51 6.82 21.13 8.65
N ALA A 52 6.07 20.48 7.80
CA ALA A 52 6.31 20.45 6.36
C ALA A 52 5.13 21.10 5.60
N ASP A 53 5.42 22.14 4.83
CA ASP A 53 4.49 22.79 3.89
C ASP A 53 5.03 22.55 2.47
N ILE A 54 4.44 21.59 1.76
CA ILE A 54 4.97 21.08 0.50
C ILE A 54 3.84 20.99 -0.52
N THR A 55 3.94 21.70 -1.64
CA THR A 55 2.87 21.65 -2.64
C THR A 55 2.64 20.23 -3.16
N THR A 56 3.71 19.50 -3.51
CA THR A 56 3.60 18.12 -4.02
C THR A 56 4.64 17.21 -3.38
N VAL A 57 4.18 16.10 -2.82
CA VAL A 57 5.04 15.01 -2.33
C VAL A 57 4.85 13.78 -3.21
N THR A 58 5.93 13.21 -3.72
CA THR A 58 5.92 11.95 -4.45
C THR A 58 6.87 10.96 -3.79
N ILE A 59 6.32 9.82 -3.37
CA ILE A 59 7.06 8.67 -2.87
C ILE A 59 6.88 7.56 -3.90
N GLY A 60 7.91 7.29 -4.68
CA GLY A 60 7.86 6.30 -5.76
C GLY A 60 8.93 5.23 -5.60
N SER A 61 8.57 3.99 -5.85
CA SER A 61 9.50 2.87 -5.76
C SER A 61 10.03 2.40 -7.10
N GLY A 62 11.15 1.67 -7.04
CA GLY A 62 11.84 1.19 -8.21
C GLY A 62 11.08 0.09 -8.96
N THR A 63 11.33 0.01 -10.24
CA THR A 63 10.82 -1.05 -11.12
C THR A 63 11.61 -2.34 -10.88
N GLY A 64 10.94 -3.49 -10.92
CA GLY A 64 11.60 -4.80 -10.91
C GLY A 64 12.49 -5.01 -12.15
N GLY A 65 13.57 -5.73 -11.98
CA GLY A 65 14.50 -6.06 -13.06
C GLY A 65 13.92 -7.08 -14.05
N VAL A 66 14.53 -7.13 -15.22
CA VAL A 66 14.14 -8.07 -16.29
C VAL A 66 14.72 -9.46 -16.00
N GLY A 67 13.91 -10.51 -16.14
CA GLY A 67 14.39 -11.90 -16.13
C GLY A 67 15.21 -12.21 -17.36
N MET A 68 16.12 -13.18 -17.24
CA MET A 68 16.98 -13.60 -18.37
C MET A 68 16.21 -14.51 -19.35
N ALA A 69 16.62 -14.43 -20.62
CA ALA A 69 16.23 -15.39 -21.64
C ALA A 69 17.34 -16.46 -21.76
N ASP A 70 17.19 -17.64 -21.18
CA ASP A 70 18.13 -18.77 -21.38
C ASP A 70 17.42 -20.13 -21.24
N ASP A 71 17.93 -21.11 -21.95
CA ASP A 71 17.34 -22.45 -22.09
C ASP A 71 17.55 -23.35 -20.87
N ALA A 72 18.31 -22.95 -19.85
CA ALA A 72 18.87 -23.92 -18.91
C ALA A 72 18.57 -23.68 -17.42
N ALA A 73 18.18 -22.49 -16.96
CA ALA A 73 17.95 -22.24 -15.54
C ALA A 73 17.07 -21.01 -15.26
N ASP A 74 16.31 -21.07 -14.17
CA ASP A 74 15.41 -20.00 -13.70
C ASP A 74 16.21 -18.91 -12.99
N ALA A 75 16.52 -17.82 -13.68
CA ALA A 75 17.12 -16.62 -13.06
C ALA A 75 16.17 -15.42 -13.15
N PRO A 76 15.43 -15.11 -12.06
CA PRO A 76 14.49 -13.99 -12.04
C PRO A 76 15.22 -12.65 -12.06
N GLY A 77 14.57 -11.62 -12.57
CA GLY A 77 15.02 -10.24 -12.45
C GLY A 77 15.09 -9.79 -10.98
N GLY A 78 15.95 -8.84 -10.67
CA GLY A 78 16.07 -8.27 -9.33
C GLY A 78 14.84 -7.48 -8.92
N ALA A 79 14.53 -7.43 -7.62
CA ALA A 79 13.43 -6.62 -7.11
C ALA A 79 13.72 -5.11 -7.25
N GLY A 80 12.71 -4.30 -7.45
CA GLY A 80 12.79 -2.84 -7.34
C GLY A 80 13.02 -2.43 -5.88
N GLY A 81 13.74 -1.33 -5.65
CA GLY A 81 13.99 -0.80 -4.31
C GLY A 81 12.72 -0.19 -3.69
N ALA A 82 12.61 -0.22 -2.36
CA ALA A 82 11.51 0.39 -1.64
C ALA A 82 11.75 1.89 -1.38
N SER A 83 10.67 2.67 -1.25
CA SER A 83 10.71 4.07 -0.83
C SER A 83 9.87 4.29 0.43
N THR A 84 10.42 5.03 1.41
CA THR A 84 9.70 5.36 2.65
C THR A 84 9.84 6.84 2.97
N GLY A 85 8.70 7.54 3.11
CA GLY A 85 8.63 8.91 3.62
C GLY A 85 7.97 8.91 4.99
N THR A 86 8.69 9.36 6.02
CA THR A 86 8.19 9.47 7.40
C THR A 86 8.12 10.93 7.81
N PHE A 87 6.97 11.36 8.31
CA PHE A 87 6.76 12.71 8.85
C PHE A 87 6.42 12.60 10.33
N THR A 88 7.24 13.19 11.19
CA THR A 88 7.02 13.19 12.65
C THR A 88 6.36 14.47 13.16
N ALA A 89 5.99 15.37 12.27
CA ALA A 89 5.19 16.57 12.51
C ALA A 89 4.16 16.75 11.40
N ALA A 90 3.26 17.72 11.53
CA ALA A 90 2.19 17.93 10.57
C ALA A 90 2.71 18.20 9.15
N LEU A 91 2.07 17.55 8.19
CA LEU A 91 2.27 17.75 6.77
C LEU A 91 1.09 18.55 6.19
N THR A 92 1.40 19.69 5.57
CA THR A 92 0.48 20.43 4.71
C THR A 92 0.91 20.21 3.26
N ALA A 93 0.02 19.69 2.43
CA ALA A 93 0.31 19.47 1.01
C ALA A 93 -0.93 19.65 0.13
N THR A 94 -0.74 20.12 -1.11
CA THR A 94 -1.85 20.09 -2.08
C THR A 94 -2.09 18.68 -2.56
N THR A 95 -1.03 17.95 -2.88
CA THR A 95 -1.13 16.57 -3.37
C THR A 95 0.03 15.71 -2.88
N VAL A 96 -0.31 14.50 -2.44
CA VAL A 96 0.66 13.46 -2.09
C VAL A 96 0.40 12.24 -2.95
N TYR A 97 1.47 11.68 -3.53
CA TYR A 97 1.47 10.44 -4.28
C TYR A 97 2.35 9.40 -3.58
N VAL A 98 1.80 8.22 -3.36
CA VAL A 98 2.51 7.03 -2.86
C VAL A 98 2.39 5.96 -3.94
N ASN A 99 3.44 5.77 -4.73
CA ASN A 99 3.39 4.95 -5.94
C ASN A 99 4.25 3.70 -5.80
N GLY A 100 3.64 2.52 -5.76
CA GLY A 100 4.31 1.23 -5.81
C GLY A 100 5.04 1.03 -7.14
N GLY A 101 6.17 0.33 -7.11
CA GLY A 101 7.00 0.08 -8.29
C GLY A 101 6.37 -0.90 -9.27
N ILE A 102 6.73 -0.78 -10.53
CA ILE A 102 6.27 -1.68 -11.60
C ILE A 102 7.04 -2.99 -11.51
N GLY A 103 6.38 -4.13 -11.73
CA GLY A 103 7.02 -5.44 -11.86
C GLY A 103 7.90 -5.52 -13.11
N GLY A 104 9.01 -6.26 -12.99
CA GLY A 104 9.93 -6.48 -14.11
C GLY A 104 9.34 -7.40 -15.18
N ILE A 105 9.89 -7.34 -16.38
CA ILE A 105 9.51 -8.20 -17.50
C ILE A 105 10.06 -9.61 -17.27
N GLY A 106 9.25 -10.64 -17.50
CA GLY A 106 9.72 -12.05 -17.51
C GLY A 106 10.67 -12.31 -18.68
N GLY A 107 11.68 -13.16 -18.46
CA GLY A 107 12.54 -13.60 -19.54
C GLY A 107 11.78 -14.48 -20.54
N SER A 108 12.16 -14.45 -21.83
CA SER A 108 11.66 -15.42 -22.81
C SER A 108 12.37 -16.76 -22.61
N GLY A 109 11.62 -17.87 -22.61
CA GLY A 109 12.21 -19.22 -22.60
C GLY A 109 12.72 -19.64 -23.99
N GLY A 110 13.72 -20.51 -24.03
CA GLY A 110 14.07 -21.23 -25.26
C GLY A 110 13.07 -22.32 -25.60
N SER A 111 13.27 -22.98 -26.72
CA SER A 111 12.30 -23.91 -27.33
C SER A 111 11.83 -25.10 -26.47
N ASN A 112 12.38 -25.29 -25.27
CA ASN A 112 12.03 -26.38 -24.33
C ASN A 112 12.02 -25.95 -22.85
N ALA A 113 12.15 -24.67 -22.53
CA ALA A 113 12.22 -24.21 -21.15
C ALA A 113 11.08 -23.23 -20.82
N VAL A 114 10.65 -23.25 -19.56
CA VAL A 114 9.77 -22.20 -19.01
C VAL A 114 10.59 -20.91 -18.91
N GLY A 115 10.10 -19.81 -19.45
CA GLY A 115 10.78 -18.53 -19.37
C GLY A 115 10.90 -18.02 -17.93
N ASN A 116 11.90 -17.19 -17.68
CA ASN A 116 12.22 -16.68 -16.35
C ASN A 116 11.26 -15.61 -15.85
N ILE A 117 11.13 -15.51 -14.53
CA ILE A 117 10.23 -14.59 -13.86
C ILE A 117 10.86 -13.19 -13.81
N GLY A 118 10.10 -12.14 -14.10
CA GLY A 118 10.49 -10.75 -13.87
C GLY A 118 10.59 -10.42 -12.39
N GLY A 119 11.46 -9.48 -12.02
CA GLY A 119 11.57 -9.00 -10.65
C GLY A 119 10.30 -8.28 -10.17
N VAL A 120 9.99 -8.38 -8.90
CA VAL A 120 8.84 -7.65 -8.31
C VAL A 120 9.14 -6.14 -8.24
N GLY A 121 8.13 -5.30 -8.37
CA GLY A 121 8.23 -3.85 -8.12
C GLY A 121 8.47 -3.55 -6.64
N GLY A 122 9.18 -2.47 -6.35
CA GLY A 122 9.44 -2.05 -4.98
C GLY A 122 8.17 -1.50 -4.28
N ALA A 123 8.11 -1.58 -2.95
CA ALA A 123 7.01 -1.02 -2.17
C ALA A 123 7.23 0.48 -1.87
N SER A 124 6.14 1.26 -1.80
CA SER A 124 6.16 2.65 -1.34
C SER A 124 5.37 2.81 -0.05
N ILE A 125 5.92 3.56 0.91
CA ILE A 125 5.33 3.76 2.22
C ILE A 125 5.33 5.25 2.56
N LEU A 126 4.15 5.78 2.89
CA LEU A 126 3.97 7.05 3.59
C LEU A 126 3.63 6.77 5.05
N ASP A 127 4.45 7.28 5.95
CA ASP A 127 4.28 7.09 7.39
C ASP A 127 4.03 8.45 8.07
N LEU A 128 2.80 8.66 8.52
CA LEU A 128 2.33 9.80 9.31
C LEU A 128 1.98 9.35 10.75
N ASN A 129 2.45 8.20 11.17
CA ASN A 129 2.05 7.54 12.43
C ASN A 129 2.57 8.29 13.67
N ALA A 130 3.68 9.00 13.59
CA ALA A 130 4.22 9.76 14.73
C ALA A 130 3.43 11.03 15.06
N VAL A 131 2.44 11.42 14.24
CA VAL A 131 1.70 12.68 14.37
C VAL A 131 0.30 12.40 14.92
N THR A 132 0.19 12.18 16.22
CA THR A 132 -1.07 11.84 16.88
C THR A 132 -1.92 13.06 17.31
N THR A 133 -1.32 14.25 17.38
CA THR A 133 -1.96 15.45 17.95
C THR A 133 -2.11 16.61 16.96
N ALA A 134 -1.68 16.47 15.71
CA ALA A 134 -1.77 17.51 14.71
C ALA A 134 -2.49 16.99 13.45
N THR A 135 -3.27 17.90 12.85
CA THR A 135 -4.00 17.59 11.60
C THR A 135 -3.05 17.55 10.41
N GLN A 136 -3.14 16.48 9.62
CA GLN A 136 -2.53 16.37 8.30
C GLN A 136 -3.44 17.06 7.29
N ALA A 137 -3.02 18.21 6.75
CA ALA A 137 -3.80 18.96 5.77
C ALA A 137 -3.33 18.63 4.35
N ILE A 138 -3.89 17.59 3.75
CA ILE A 138 -3.50 17.11 2.42
C ILE A 138 -4.72 17.18 1.50
N GLY A 139 -4.70 18.10 0.52
CA GLY A 139 -5.82 18.26 -0.40
C GLY A 139 -6.23 16.96 -1.09
N THR A 140 -5.25 16.19 -1.60
CA THR A 140 -5.49 14.82 -2.11
C THR A 140 -4.30 13.92 -1.83
N LEU A 141 -4.56 12.79 -1.16
CA LEU A 141 -3.62 11.69 -0.96
C LEU A 141 -3.96 10.56 -1.94
N ASN A 142 -3.05 10.28 -2.87
CA ASN A 142 -3.18 9.20 -3.84
C ASN A 142 -2.28 8.03 -3.43
N ILE A 143 -2.86 6.86 -3.21
CA ILE A 143 -2.16 5.63 -2.86
C ILE A 143 -2.33 4.67 -4.05
N ASN A 144 -1.26 4.52 -4.83
CA ASN A 144 -1.27 3.80 -6.09
C ASN A 144 -0.38 2.55 -6.01
N GLY A 145 -0.96 1.37 -6.05
CA GLY A 145 -0.23 0.12 -6.23
C GLY A 145 0.48 0.07 -7.59
N GLY A 146 1.62 -0.59 -7.64
CA GLY A 146 2.40 -0.72 -8.86
C GLY A 146 1.79 -1.72 -9.85
N THR A 147 2.00 -1.49 -11.14
CA THR A 147 1.56 -2.41 -12.20
C THR A 147 2.42 -3.67 -12.22
N GLY A 148 1.81 -4.84 -12.44
CA GLY A 148 2.52 -6.08 -12.68
C GLY A 148 3.33 -6.02 -13.99
N GLY A 149 4.47 -6.71 -14.01
CA GLY A 149 5.33 -6.77 -15.20
C GLY A 149 4.74 -7.60 -16.31
N LEU A 150 5.22 -7.40 -17.53
CA LEU A 150 4.86 -8.19 -18.70
C LEU A 150 5.43 -9.61 -18.58
N SER A 151 4.73 -10.62 -19.09
CA SER A 151 5.35 -11.92 -19.36
C SER A 151 6.37 -11.78 -20.50
N GLY A 152 7.43 -12.60 -20.46
CA GLY A 152 8.35 -12.69 -21.60
C GLY A 152 7.59 -13.19 -22.85
N ALA A 153 7.96 -12.64 -24.01
CA ALA A 153 7.29 -12.95 -25.27
C ALA A 153 8.08 -13.93 -26.11
N THR A 154 7.40 -14.91 -26.69
CA THR A 154 7.66 -15.32 -28.07
C THR A 154 6.41 -16.01 -28.66
N SER A 155 6.28 -15.98 -29.97
CA SER A 155 5.13 -16.57 -30.68
C SER A 155 5.14 -18.10 -30.73
N THR A 156 6.19 -18.74 -30.26
CA THR A 156 6.39 -20.20 -30.34
C THR A 156 6.97 -20.85 -29.08
N GLU A 157 7.29 -20.07 -28.04
CA GLU A 157 7.98 -20.55 -26.83
C GLU A 157 7.18 -20.21 -25.56
N ILE A 158 7.38 -20.97 -24.51
CA ILE A 158 6.75 -20.72 -23.21
C ILE A 158 7.46 -19.51 -22.60
N GLY A 159 6.84 -18.35 -22.69
CA GLY A 159 7.33 -17.10 -22.10
C GLY A 159 7.37 -17.16 -20.57
N GLY A 160 8.25 -16.38 -19.96
CA GLY A 160 8.31 -16.20 -18.51
C GLY A 160 7.12 -15.40 -17.97
N VAL A 161 6.92 -15.47 -16.67
CA VAL A 161 5.91 -14.68 -15.97
C VAL A 161 6.49 -13.31 -15.59
N GLY A 162 5.78 -12.23 -15.81
CA GLY A 162 6.18 -10.90 -15.31
C GLY A 162 6.24 -10.88 -13.79
N GLY A 163 7.03 -9.97 -13.21
CA GLY A 163 7.05 -9.75 -11.77
C GLY A 163 5.78 -9.05 -11.28
N ALA A 164 5.37 -9.28 -10.04
CA ALA A 164 4.26 -8.54 -9.43
C ALA A 164 4.57 -7.04 -9.28
N GLY A 165 3.58 -6.18 -9.31
CA GLY A 165 3.69 -4.78 -8.96
C GLY A 165 3.96 -4.59 -7.47
N GLY A 166 4.65 -3.52 -7.09
CA GLY A 166 4.91 -3.19 -5.69
C GLY A 166 3.69 -2.58 -5.00
N ALA A 167 3.52 -2.85 -3.72
CA ALA A 167 2.45 -2.27 -2.93
C ALA A 167 2.69 -0.78 -2.63
N ALA A 168 1.61 -0.03 -2.40
CA ALA A 168 1.63 1.31 -1.85
C ALA A 168 0.85 1.35 -0.54
N THR A 169 1.43 1.91 0.51
CA THR A 169 0.81 1.97 1.84
C THR A 169 0.92 3.37 2.42
N ALA A 170 -0.16 3.88 3.02
CA ALA A 170 -0.12 5.06 3.88
C ALA A 170 -0.67 4.72 5.25
N THR A 171 0.00 5.20 6.31
CA THR A 171 -0.43 5.08 7.70
C THR A 171 -0.63 6.47 8.28
N ILE A 172 -1.79 6.73 8.87
CA ILE A 172 -2.20 8.00 9.44
C ILE A 172 -2.63 7.79 10.90
N ALA A 173 -2.03 8.50 11.83
CA ALA A 173 -2.33 8.40 13.26
C ALA A 173 -3.11 9.61 13.83
N GLY A 174 -2.97 10.79 13.26
CA GLY A 174 -3.69 12.00 13.67
C GLY A 174 -4.85 12.34 12.75
N ASP A 175 -5.49 13.48 13.01
CA ASP A 175 -6.55 14.00 12.16
C ASP A 175 -6.08 14.21 10.72
N PHE A 176 -7.00 14.04 9.80
CA PHE A 176 -6.73 14.20 8.38
C PHE A 176 -7.80 15.08 7.72
N THR A 177 -7.36 16.05 6.90
CA THR A 177 -8.27 16.87 6.10
C THR A 177 -7.89 16.76 4.63
N GLY A 178 -8.86 16.37 3.80
CA GLY A 178 -8.74 16.22 2.36
C GLY A 178 -9.28 14.90 1.85
N ASN A 179 -9.09 14.63 0.57
CA ASN A 179 -9.59 13.39 -0.04
C ASN A 179 -8.48 12.34 -0.13
N ILE A 180 -8.85 11.08 -0.03
CA ILE A 180 -7.95 9.94 -0.21
C ILE A 180 -8.45 9.13 -1.40
N VAL A 181 -7.53 8.77 -2.31
CA VAL A 181 -7.80 7.98 -3.50
C VAL A 181 -6.96 6.71 -3.44
N LEU A 182 -7.64 5.57 -3.47
CA LEU A 182 -7.03 4.24 -3.52
C LEU A 182 -7.08 3.71 -4.96
N ASN A 183 -5.96 3.21 -5.44
CA ASN A 183 -5.82 2.65 -6.77
C ASN A 183 -4.92 1.42 -6.71
N ASP A 184 -5.50 0.23 -6.80
CA ASP A 184 -4.71 -0.98 -6.92
C ASP A 184 -4.00 -1.01 -8.28
N GLY A 185 -2.78 -1.47 -8.29
CA GLY A 185 -2.05 -1.64 -9.53
C GLY A 185 -2.71 -2.66 -10.45
N THR A 186 -2.62 -2.45 -11.74
CA THR A 186 -3.15 -3.39 -12.73
C THR A 186 -2.27 -4.64 -12.85
N ALA A 187 -2.87 -5.76 -13.16
CA ALA A 187 -2.11 -6.96 -13.51
C ALA A 187 -1.26 -6.72 -14.77
N GLY A 188 -0.09 -7.34 -14.82
CA GLY A 188 0.75 -7.33 -16.02
C GLY A 188 0.06 -8.03 -17.19
N THR A 189 0.40 -7.62 -18.41
CA THR A 189 -0.16 -8.26 -19.61
C THR A 189 0.54 -9.57 -19.91
N VAL A 190 -0.22 -10.53 -20.41
CA VAL A 190 0.29 -11.82 -20.89
C VAL A 190 0.64 -11.71 -22.36
N VAL A 191 1.84 -12.15 -22.73
CA VAL A 191 2.26 -12.30 -24.11
C VAL A 191 2.55 -13.79 -24.32
N GLY A 192 1.69 -14.49 -25.03
CA GLY A 192 1.75 -15.95 -25.16
C GLY A 192 0.86 -16.67 -24.16
N ALA A 193 1.24 -17.86 -23.72
CA ALA A 193 0.42 -18.76 -22.90
C ALA A 193 0.68 -18.69 -21.38
N THR A 194 1.42 -17.72 -20.89
CA THR A 194 1.80 -17.60 -19.47
C THR A 194 0.84 -16.71 -18.69
N ALA A 195 0.76 -16.93 -17.38
CA ALA A 195 -0.14 -16.18 -16.50
C ALA A 195 0.29 -14.72 -16.35
N ALA A 196 -0.68 -13.82 -16.24
CA ALA A 196 -0.43 -12.44 -15.88
C ALA A 196 0.10 -12.33 -14.43
N SER A 197 1.02 -11.40 -14.20
CA SER A 197 1.47 -11.06 -12.85
C SER A 197 0.47 -10.12 -12.17
N ALA A 198 0.31 -10.24 -10.86
CA ALA A 198 -0.59 -9.36 -10.10
C ALA A 198 -0.07 -7.91 -10.06
N GLY A 199 -0.97 -6.95 -10.01
CA GLY A 199 -0.67 -5.57 -9.60
C GLY A 199 -0.39 -5.48 -8.10
N GLY A 200 0.20 -4.38 -7.67
CA GLY A 200 0.41 -4.08 -6.24
C GLY A 200 -0.86 -3.53 -5.59
N ALA A 201 -1.06 -3.82 -4.32
CA ALA A 201 -2.21 -3.31 -3.58
C ALA A 201 -1.99 -1.87 -3.09
N ALA A 202 -3.06 -1.09 -3.02
CA ALA A 202 -3.14 0.18 -2.32
C ALA A 202 -3.76 -0.03 -0.93
N THR A 203 -3.05 0.37 0.13
CA THR A 203 -3.52 0.17 1.49
C THR A 203 -3.44 1.47 2.28
N LEU A 204 -4.55 1.80 2.95
CA LEU A 204 -4.66 2.91 3.89
C LEU A 204 -4.87 2.34 5.28
N THR A 205 -4.03 2.75 6.24
CA THR A 205 -4.15 2.34 7.64
C THR A 205 -4.37 3.58 8.53
N PHE A 206 -5.39 3.52 9.37
CA PHE A 206 -5.60 4.47 10.46
C PHE A 206 -5.12 3.82 11.76
N ASP A 207 -4.08 4.40 12.35
CA ASP A 207 -3.41 3.86 13.54
C ASP A 207 -3.09 5.00 14.52
N GLY A 208 -4.12 5.53 15.17
CA GLY A 208 -4.00 6.61 16.15
C GLY A 208 -4.22 6.13 17.57
N GLY A 209 -3.59 6.79 18.54
CA GLY A 209 -3.73 6.53 19.99
C GLY A 209 -4.77 7.40 20.68
N ALA A 210 -5.67 8.07 19.95
CA ALA A 210 -6.73 8.97 20.45
C ALA A 210 -7.87 9.05 19.42
N ASP A 211 -8.92 9.79 19.73
CA ASP A 211 -9.94 10.14 18.74
C ASP A 211 -9.29 10.72 17.49
N GLN A 212 -9.75 10.28 16.32
CA GLN A 212 -9.22 10.71 15.03
C GLN A 212 -10.37 11.13 14.11
N GLU A 213 -10.27 12.30 13.52
CA GLU A 213 -11.21 12.78 12.52
C GLU A 213 -10.60 12.77 11.12
N VAL A 214 -11.33 12.21 10.18
CA VAL A 214 -11.00 12.22 8.74
C VAL A 214 -12.04 13.06 8.03
N ALA A 215 -11.71 14.33 7.77
CA ALA A 215 -12.58 15.26 7.07
C ALA A 215 -12.34 15.20 5.56
N GLY A 216 -13.11 14.36 4.86
CA GLY A 216 -13.04 14.16 3.43
C GLY A 216 -13.52 12.78 2.98
N ASN A 217 -13.47 12.54 1.67
CA ASN A 217 -13.90 11.27 1.10
C ASN A 217 -12.72 10.33 0.90
N ILE A 218 -12.98 9.04 1.06
CA ILE A 218 -12.06 7.96 0.66
C ILE A 218 -12.66 7.28 -0.55
N THR A 219 -12.02 7.36 -1.70
CA THR A 219 -12.54 6.82 -2.97
C THR A 219 -11.60 5.78 -3.55
N ALA A 220 -12.13 4.90 -4.40
CA ALA A 220 -11.34 4.02 -5.27
C ALA A 220 -11.41 4.53 -6.71
N THR A 221 -10.46 4.17 -7.56
CA THR A 221 -10.49 4.55 -8.99
C THR A 221 -11.37 3.63 -9.82
N ALA A 222 -11.51 2.39 -9.42
CA ALA A 222 -12.43 1.42 -10.00
C ALA A 222 -13.09 0.54 -8.91
N ASN A 223 -13.99 -0.34 -9.34
CA ASN A 223 -14.68 -1.25 -8.42
C ASN A 223 -13.73 -2.25 -7.76
N ASN A 224 -13.88 -2.41 -6.46
CA ASN A 224 -13.16 -3.36 -5.65
C ASN A 224 -11.63 -3.11 -5.62
N GLU A 225 -11.24 -1.87 -5.56
CA GLU A 225 -9.85 -1.45 -5.38
C GLU A 225 -9.60 -0.92 -3.98
N GLY A 226 -8.36 -1.09 -3.52
CA GLY A 226 -7.86 -0.57 -2.26
C GLY A 226 -8.35 -1.31 -1.02
N ALA A 227 -7.59 -1.15 0.05
CA ALA A 227 -7.92 -1.66 1.37
C ALA A 227 -7.84 -0.54 2.40
N ILE A 228 -8.81 -0.49 3.30
CA ILE A 228 -8.82 0.40 4.45
C ILE A 228 -8.74 -0.46 5.72
N ILE A 229 -7.79 -0.15 6.58
CA ILE A 229 -7.55 -0.87 7.82
C ILE A 229 -7.61 0.13 8.98
N PHE A 230 -8.43 -0.16 9.96
CA PHE A 230 -8.46 0.54 11.24
C PHE A 230 -7.79 -0.35 12.26
N THR A 231 -6.67 0.10 12.81
CA THR A 231 -5.95 -0.60 13.85
C THR A 231 -6.13 0.10 15.18
N ASN A 232 -6.01 -0.63 16.26
CA ASN A 232 -6.18 -0.11 17.60
C ASN A 232 -4.96 -0.38 18.50
N ALA A 233 -3.79 -0.62 17.92
CA ALA A 233 -2.60 -1.00 18.68
C ALA A 233 -2.20 0.00 19.79
N SER A 234 -2.73 1.21 19.76
CA SER A 234 -2.41 2.28 20.72
C SER A 234 -3.63 3.02 21.27
N ARG A 235 -4.86 2.58 20.97
CA ARG A 235 -6.10 3.29 21.36
C ARG A 235 -6.66 2.81 22.69
N ALA A 236 -7.19 3.74 23.47
CA ALA A 236 -8.09 3.39 24.58
C ALA A 236 -9.44 2.88 24.01
N ALA A 237 -10.13 2.05 24.77
CA ALA A 237 -11.41 1.46 24.33
C ALA A 237 -12.50 2.47 23.93
N ALA A 238 -12.38 3.73 24.37
CA ALA A 238 -13.33 4.80 24.04
C ALA A 238 -12.97 5.60 22.79
N ASP A 239 -11.76 5.42 22.25
CA ASP A 239 -11.30 6.23 21.10
C ASP A 239 -11.97 5.78 19.81
N ILE A 240 -12.32 6.73 18.96
CA ILE A 240 -13.07 6.51 17.73
C ILE A 240 -12.39 7.14 16.52
N VAL A 241 -12.39 6.45 15.38
CA VAL A 241 -12.10 7.05 14.07
C VAL A 241 -13.40 7.51 13.45
N THR A 242 -13.55 8.81 13.25
CA THR A 242 -14.72 9.40 12.59
C THR A 242 -14.37 9.83 11.17
N ILE A 243 -15.04 9.26 10.18
CA ILE A 243 -14.96 9.69 8.79
C ILE A 243 -16.20 10.51 8.47
N THR A 244 -16.03 11.82 8.24
CA THR A 244 -17.17 12.73 7.97
C THR A 244 -17.62 12.69 6.50
N GLY A 245 -16.83 12.10 5.61
CA GLY A 245 -17.18 11.88 4.20
C GLY A 245 -17.64 10.47 3.89
N SER A 246 -17.71 10.15 2.61
CA SER A 246 -18.09 8.84 2.10
C SER A 246 -16.89 7.94 1.86
N ILE A 247 -17.11 6.63 1.92
CA ILE A 247 -16.14 5.58 1.54
C ILE A 247 -16.62 4.92 0.25
N GLY A 248 -15.83 5.00 -0.81
CA GLY A 248 -16.20 4.52 -2.14
C GLY A 248 -17.33 5.31 -2.79
N THR A 249 -17.77 4.83 -3.93
CA THR A 249 -18.94 5.32 -4.67
C THR A 249 -19.71 4.13 -5.27
N SER A 250 -20.92 4.37 -5.74
CA SER A 250 -21.73 3.32 -6.40
C SER A 250 -21.10 2.73 -7.68
N SER A 251 -20.16 3.45 -8.30
CA SER A 251 -19.42 3.02 -9.49
C SER A 251 -17.97 2.60 -9.22
N ALA A 252 -17.44 2.88 -8.03
CA ALA A 252 -16.07 2.60 -7.65
C ALA A 252 -16.03 2.28 -6.14
N SER A 253 -16.37 1.05 -5.79
CA SER A 253 -16.36 0.57 -4.41
C SER A 253 -14.94 0.25 -3.94
N VAL A 254 -14.65 0.47 -2.66
CA VAL A 254 -13.42 -0.02 -2.02
C VAL A 254 -13.50 -1.55 -1.89
N ASN A 255 -12.37 -2.24 -2.04
CA ASN A 255 -12.33 -3.70 -1.98
C ASN A 255 -12.59 -4.21 -0.54
N THR A 256 -11.83 -3.71 0.43
CA THR A 256 -11.99 -4.14 1.83
C THR A 256 -11.97 -2.97 2.81
N LEU A 257 -12.82 -3.07 3.81
CA LEU A 257 -12.78 -2.25 5.02
C LEU A 257 -12.64 -3.21 6.20
N THR A 258 -11.57 -3.07 6.96
CA THR A 258 -11.23 -4.01 8.02
C THR A 258 -10.97 -3.26 9.31
N THR A 259 -11.62 -3.69 10.40
CA THR A 259 -11.24 -3.31 11.75
C THR A 259 -10.39 -4.42 12.34
N VAL A 260 -9.17 -4.08 12.75
CA VAL A 260 -8.23 -5.02 13.37
C VAL A 260 -8.02 -4.57 14.81
N ASN A 261 -8.11 -5.52 15.73
CA ASN A 261 -7.96 -5.24 17.15
C ASN A 261 -6.61 -5.78 17.65
N GLY A 262 -5.93 -4.99 18.47
CA GLY A 262 -4.79 -5.45 19.27
C GLY A 262 -5.26 -6.36 20.42
N ALA A 263 -4.33 -6.92 21.17
CA ALA A 263 -4.59 -7.96 22.18
C ALA A 263 -5.57 -7.57 23.30
N ASN A 264 -5.93 -6.30 23.47
CA ASN A 264 -6.87 -5.80 24.49
C ASN A 264 -7.59 -4.52 24.07
N GLU A 265 -7.71 -4.22 22.78
CA GLU A 265 -8.20 -2.92 22.31
C GLU A 265 -9.04 -3.07 21.05
N LEU A 266 -10.09 -2.29 20.91
CA LEU A 266 -11.09 -2.40 19.85
C LEU A 266 -11.10 -1.15 18.97
N ALA A 267 -11.02 -1.31 17.65
CA ALA A 267 -11.19 -0.20 16.73
C ALA A 267 -12.68 0.20 16.64
N ASN A 268 -13.02 1.37 17.21
CA ASN A 268 -14.32 1.97 16.99
C ASN A 268 -14.26 2.86 15.76
N VAL A 269 -15.23 2.71 14.86
CA VAL A 269 -15.29 3.45 13.60
C VAL A 269 -16.69 4.04 13.44
N LYS A 270 -16.74 5.33 13.06
CA LYS A 270 -17.95 6.02 12.64
C LYS A 270 -17.77 6.59 11.24
N VAL A 271 -18.73 6.32 10.35
CA VAL A 271 -18.78 6.91 9.00
C VAL A 271 -20.11 7.63 8.84
N THR A 272 -20.08 8.94 8.59
CA THR A 272 -21.32 9.73 8.46
C THR A 272 -21.83 9.80 7.02
N GLY A 273 -20.98 9.54 6.03
CA GLY A 273 -21.35 9.48 4.62
C GLY A 273 -21.72 8.08 4.14
N ASP A 274 -22.00 7.96 2.85
CA ASP A 274 -22.31 6.68 2.23
C ASP A 274 -21.11 5.74 2.19
N VAL A 275 -21.35 4.44 2.31
CA VAL A 275 -20.31 3.40 2.30
C VAL A 275 -20.56 2.41 1.18
N TYR A 276 -19.64 2.36 0.22
CA TYR A 276 -19.62 1.41 -0.90
C TYR A 276 -18.35 0.57 -0.81
N VAL A 277 -18.47 -0.63 -0.28
CA VAL A 277 -17.34 -1.53 -0.01
C VAL A 277 -17.73 -2.94 -0.42
N LYS A 278 -16.84 -3.68 -1.08
CA LYS A 278 -17.12 -5.07 -1.44
C LYS A 278 -17.18 -5.98 -0.21
N THR A 279 -16.20 -5.86 0.69
CA THR A 279 -16.10 -6.70 1.88
C THR A 279 -15.83 -5.85 3.12
N ILE A 280 -16.66 -6.03 4.13
CA ILE A 280 -16.43 -5.46 5.46
C ILE A 280 -16.01 -6.62 6.37
N ASN A 281 -14.88 -6.47 7.03
CA ASN A 281 -14.38 -7.39 8.05
C ASN A 281 -14.39 -6.65 9.39
N GLN A 282 -15.36 -6.99 10.23
CA GLN A 282 -15.42 -6.51 11.61
C GLN A 282 -15.01 -7.67 12.52
N GLY A 283 -13.95 -7.47 13.26
CA GLY A 283 -13.48 -8.47 14.20
C GLY A 283 -11.99 -8.67 14.15
N GLU A 284 -11.49 -9.65 14.70
CA GLU A 284 -10.39 -9.78 15.50
C GLU A 284 -9.47 -10.93 15.22
N ALA A 285 -8.20 -10.74 15.54
CA ALA A 285 -7.22 -11.80 15.69
C ALA A 285 -6.55 -11.70 17.08
N GLY A 286 -7.28 -11.95 18.18
CA GLY A 286 -6.68 -11.89 19.53
C GLY A 286 -7.63 -12.23 20.67
N ASN A 287 -7.10 -12.32 21.87
CA ASN A 287 -7.85 -12.60 23.09
C ASN A 287 -8.63 -11.37 23.52
N TRP A 288 -9.96 -11.52 23.69
CA TRP A 288 -10.84 -10.50 24.25
C TRP A 288 -10.77 -10.46 25.77
N ASP A 289 -10.74 -9.26 26.33
CA ASP A 289 -11.24 -9.04 27.68
C ASP A 289 -12.76 -8.81 27.57
N GLU A 290 -13.55 -9.45 28.40
CA GLU A 290 -15.00 -9.70 28.20
C GLU A 290 -15.89 -8.43 28.15
N ASP A 291 -15.34 -7.22 28.39
CA ASP A 291 -16.10 -5.99 28.62
C ASP A 291 -16.02 -4.96 27.49
N VAL A 292 -15.33 -5.20 26.38
CA VAL A 292 -15.12 -4.19 25.34
C VAL A 292 -15.65 -4.62 23.98
N ALA A 293 -16.62 -3.90 23.44
CA ALA A 293 -17.21 -4.17 22.13
C ALA A 293 -16.71 -3.19 21.05
N ALA A 294 -16.13 -3.72 19.95
CA ALA A 294 -15.86 -2.91 18.76
C ALA A 294 -17.18 -2.41 18.16
N THR A 295 -17.21 -1.13 17.82
CA THR A 295 -18.37 -0.56 17.17
C THR A 295 -18.03 -0.10 15.76
N MET A 296 -18.92 -0.38 14.82
CA MET A 296 -18.91 0.20 13.49
C MET A 296 -20.25 0.89 13.28
N ASP A 297 -20.26 2.22 13.34
CA ASP A 297 -21.43 3.07 13.17
C ASP A 297 -21.42 3.67 11.76
N LEU A 298 -22.38 3.29 10.93
CA LEU A 298 -22.48 3.67 9.53
C LEU A 298 -23.80 4.41 9.32
N ASP A 299 -23.78 5.75 9.35
CA ASP A 299 -24.98 6.60 9.32
C ASP A 299 -25.59 6.73 7.92
N GLY A 300 -24.80 6.60 6.86
CA GLY A 300 -25.24 6.74 5.47
C GLY A 300 -25.81 5.46 4.85
N ASN A 301 -25.98 5.47 3.52
CA ASN A 301 -26.33 4.25 2.79
C ASN A 301 -25.14 3.30 2.76
N VAL A 302 -25.37 2.05 3.13
CA VAL A 302 -24.31 1.03 3.17
C VAL A 302 -24.55 -0.02 2.10
N ASN A 303 -23.60 -0.17 1.19
CA ASN A 303 -23.62 -1.17 0.12
C ASN A 303 -22.37 -2.05 0.20
N PHE A 304 -22.56 -3.35 0.40
CA PHE A 304 -21.49 -4.33 0.47
C PHE A 304 -21.95 -5.68 -0.11
N THR A 305 -20.99 -6.51 -0.51
CA THR A 305 -21.26 -7.88 -0.96
C THR A 305 -21.11 -8.88 0.20
N THR A 306 -20.11 -8.67 1.04
CA THR A 306 -19.79 -9.59 2.15
C THR A 306 -19.57 -8.82 3.43
N PHE A 307 -20.15 -9.30 4.51
CA PHE A 307 -19.92 -8.79 5.87
C PHE A 307 -19.49 -9.96 6.75
N ASN A 308 -18.25 -9.91 7.19
CA ASN A 308 -17.67 -10.90 8.07
C ASN A 308 -17.58 -10.33 9.49
N ILE A 309 -18.11 -11.04 10.45
CA ILE A 309 -17.95 -10.74 11.87
C ILE A 309 -17.17 -11.89 12.48
N SER A 310 -16.00 -11.60 13.00
CA SER A 310 -15.19 -12.58 13.74
C SER A 310 -15.36 -12.28 15.23
N ALA A 311 -15.84 -13.26 15.99
CA ALA A 311 -15.80 -13.20 17.44
C ALA A 311 -14.44 -13.71 17.93
N GLY A 312 -13.80 -12.97 18.84
CA GLY A 312 -12.60 -13.43 19.51
C GLY A 312 -12.85 -14.70 20.33
N THR A 313 -11.81 -15.44 20.59
CA THR A 313 -11.88 -16.57 21.54
C THR A 313 -11.77 -16.00 22.95
N SER A 314 -12.86 -16.08 23.74
CA SER A 314 -12.80 -15.82 25.16
C SER A 314 -11.84 -16.84 25.80
N ASN A 315 -10.73 -16.39 26.38
CA ASN A 315 -10.04 -17.18 27.37
C ASN A 315 -10.87 -17.13 28.65
N ALA A 316 -11.76 -18.11 28.83
CA ALA A 316 -12.30 -18.35 30.15
C ALA A 316 -11.10 -18.68 31.06
N ALA A 317 -10.66 -17.70 31.83
CA ALA A 317 -9.76 -17.97 32.94
C ALA A 317 -10.54 -18.80 33.97
N GLU A 318 -10.12 -20.07 34.18
CA GLU A 318 -10.54 -20.88 35.31
C GLU A 318 -10.06 -20.27 36.63
#